data_42de318eea4810414f76da431bec57dd
#
_entry.id   42de318eea4810414f76da431bec57dd
#
_cell.length_a   1.000
_cell.length_b   1.000
_cell.length_c   1.000
_cell.angle_alpha   90.00
_cell.angle_beta   90.00
_cell.angle_gamma   90.00
#
_symmetry.space_group_name_H-M   'P 1'
#
loop_
_entity.id
_entity.type
_entity.pdbx_description
1 polymer ?
#
loop_
_entity_poly.entity_id
_entity_poly.type
_entity_poly.pdbx_seq_one_letter_code
_entity_poly.pdbx_strand_id
1 'polypeptide(L)'
;MFFEFGYFKKGVKTMEIIRASSRPTKKASSEYFTGIVWQDPIIKTAEPARVRALRVAFEPGARTAWHTHPLGQTLYILSGIGLMGLRNKAPQTINAGDTVWIPPGEEHWHGASATNSMIHIAIQEGLNGSVAEWLEKVSNEQYSLKSD
;
A
#
# COMPACT_ATOMS: atom_id res chain seq x y z
N MET A 1 7.75 5.41 3.76
CA MET A 1 8.63 6.02 2.73
C MET A 1 8.38 5.31 1.42
N PHE A 2 7.89 6.03 0.45
CA PHE A 2 7.83 5.54 -0.91
C PHE A 2 9.21 5.69 -1.52
N PHE A 3 9.73 4.64 -2.15
CA PHE A 3 11.07 4.64 -2.74
C PHE A 3 11.22 5.76 -3.76
N GLU A 4 12.42 6.34 -3.85
CA GLU A 4 12.78 7.17 -5.00
C GLU A 4 12.70 6.29 -6.24
N PHE A 5 11.68 6.57 -7.04
CA PHE A 5 11.59 6.01 -8.38
C PHE A 5 12.69 6.62 -9.21
N GLY A 6 13.42 5.79 -9.94
CA GLY A 6 14.39 6.26 -10.92
C GLY A 6 13.80 7.40 -11.77
N TYR A 7 14.55 8.44 -11.91
CA TYR A 7 14.19 9.73 -12.50
C TYR A 7 13.33 9.63 -13.76
N PHE A 8 12.08 10.13 -13.67
CA PHE A 8 11.43 10.65 -14.88
C PHE A 8 12.22 11.87 -15.34
N LYS A 9 12.76 11.81 -16.55
CA LYS A 9 13.43 12.96 -17.14
C LYS A 9 12.41 14.10 -17.25
N LYS A 10 12.66 15.23 -16.59
CA LYS A 10 11.91 16.46 -16.80
C LYS A 10 11.87 16.76 -18.30
N GLY A 11 10.67 16.87 -18.89
CA GLY A 11 10.50 17.31 -20.26
C GLY A 11 10.19 16.23 -21.30
N VAL A 12 10.01 14.94 -20.93
CA VAL A 12 9.56 13.91 -21.87
C VAL A 12 8.07 14.07 -22.15
N LYS A 13 7.70 14.51 -23.36
CA LYS A 13 6.32 14.67 -23.84
C LYS A 13 5.83 13.46 -24.67
N THR A 14 6.53 12.34 -24.65
CA THR A 14 6.23 11.15 -25.44
C THR A 14 5.87 9.99 -24.52
N MET A 15 5.17 8.98 -25.11
CA MET A 15 4.90 7.72 -24.42
C MET A 15 6.20 7.10 -23.89
N GLU A 16 6.14 6.56 -22.69
CA GLU A 16 7.26 5.88 -22.04
C GLU A 16 6.84 4.46 -21.65
N ILE A 17 7.73 3.50 -21.86
CA ILE A 17 7.56 2.12 -21.36
C ILE A 17 8.57 1.91 -20.24
N ILE A 18 8.06 1.73 -19.01
CA ILE A 18 8.89 1.44 -17.85
C ILE A 18 8.99 -0.07 -17.73
N ARG A 19 10.15 -0.62 -18.05
CA ARG A 19 10.37 -2.07 -18.05
C ARG A 19 10.41 -2.61 -16.62
N ALA A 20 9.79 -3.77 -16.38
CA ALA A 20 9.81 -4.44 -15.08
C ALA A 20 11.25 -4.70 -14.59
N SER A 21 12.16 -5.08 -15.49
CA SER A 21 13.57 -5.32 -15.19
C SER A 21 14.34 -4.10 -14.68
N SER A 22 13.82 -2.87 -14.91
CA SER A 22 14.44 -1.64 -14.41
C SER A 22 13.98 -1.26 -13.00
N ARG A 23 13.07 -2.02 -12.42
CA ARG A 23 12.42 -1.74 -11.13
C ARG A 23 12.57 -2.94 -10.20
N PRO A 24 13.69 -3.07 -9.50
CA PRO A 24 13.91 -4.21 -8.61
C PRO A 24 12.90 -4.23 -7.47
N THR A 25 12.48 -5.43 -7.08
CA THR A 25 11.68 -5.64 -5.88
C THR A 25 12.48 -5.21 -4.65
N LYS A 26 11.84 -4.51 -3.74
CA LYS A 26 12.44 -4.03 -2.50
C LYS A 26 11.67 -4.54 -1.29
N LYS A 27 12.41 -4.85 -0.23
CA LYS A 27 11.81 -5.13 1.06
C LYS A 27 11.32 -3.83 1.70
N ALA A 28 10.08 -3.82 2.18
CA ALA A 28 9.54 -2.68 2.88
C ALA A 28 10.23 -2.44 4.22
N SER A 29 10.32 -1.16 4.62
CA SER A 29 10.96 -0.76 5.87
C SER A 29 10.22 -1.31 7.08
N SER A 30 10.96 -1.87 8.05
CA SER A 30 10.40 -2.29 9.34
C SER A 30 9.91 -1.12 10.21
N GLU A 31 10.18 0.11 9.81
CA GLU A 31 9.65 1.31 10.47
C GLU A 31 8.14 1.45 10.28
N TYR A 32 7.62 1.07 9.10
CA TYR A 32 6.21 1.25 8.73
C TYR A 32 5.46 -0.06 8.46
N PHE A 33 6.13 -1.19 8.64
CA PHE A 33 5.55 -2.52 8.40
C PHE A 33 5.96 -3.48 9.51
N THR A 34 5.03 -4.37 9.86
CA THR A 34 5.29 -5.54 10.70
C THR A 34 5.34 -6.77 9.81
N GLY A 35 6.32 -7.64 10.04
CA GLY A 35 6.53 -8.83 9.20
C GLY A 35 7.24 -8.50 7.89
N ILE A 36 7.24 -9.45 6.97
CA ILE A 36 7.94 -9.34 5.69
C ILE A 36 6.98 -8.89 4.60
N VAL A 37 7.32 -7.79 3.95
CA VAL A 37 6.54 -7.17 2.88
C VAL A 37 7.48 -6.81 1.73
N TRP A 38 7.08 -7.13 0.51
CA TRP A 38 7.83 -6.84 -0.71
C TRP A 38 7.08 -5.81 -1.54
N GLN A 39 7.82 -4.85 -2.09
CA GLN A 39 7.27 -3.76 -2.88
C GLN A 39 7.88 -3.72 -4.26
N ASP A 40 7.01 -3.67 -5.28
CA ASP A 40 7.38 -3.47 -6.68
C ASP A 40 6.74 -2.16 -7.16
N PRO A 41 7.55 -1.12 -7.45
CA PRO A 41 7.03 0.13 -7.99
C PRO A 41 6.33 -0.08 -9.33
N ILE A 42 5.18 0.57 -9.53
CA ILE A 42 4.46 0.58 -10.81
C ILE A 42 4.68 1.92 -11.50
N ILE A 43 4.26 3.00 -10.87
CA ILE A 43 4.39 4.34 -11.44
C ILE A 43 4.43 5.43 -10.37
N LYS A 44 5.20 6.45 -10.64
CA LYS A 44 5.13 7.77 -10.02
C LYS A 44 5.08 8.79 -11.14
N THR A 45 3.91 9.31 -11.42
CA THR A 45 3.72 10.25 -12.53
C THR A 45 4.40 11.59 -12.23
N ALA A 46 4.80 12.27 -13.31
CA ALA A 46 5.26 13.64 -13.24
C ALA A 46 4.07 14.61 -13.19
N GLU A 47 4.25 15.75 -12.51
CA GLU A 47 3.24 16.81 -12.50
C GLU A 47 2.87 17.26 -13.94
N PRO A 48 1.59 17.60 -14.18
CA PRO A 48 0.50 17.81 -13.21
C PRO A 48 -0.24 16.52 -12.77
N ALA A 49 0.12 15.37 -13.33
CA ALA A 49 -0.43 14.10 -12.87
C ALA A 49 0.06 13.78 -11.46
N ARG A 50 -0.74 13.03 -10.68
CA ARG A 50 -0.48 12.79 -9.25
C ARG A 50 -0.45 11.32 -8.88
N VAL A 51 -0.77 10.43 -9.82
CA VAL A 51 -0.90 9.00 -9.56
C VAL A 51 0.44 8.38 -9.16
N ARG A 52 0.40 7.60 -8.09
CA ARG A 52 1.48 6.71 -7.66
C ARG A 52 0.90 5.35 -7.40
N ALA A 53 1.55 4.32 -7.87
CA ALA A 53 1.07 2.95 -7.70
C ALA A 53 2.21 1.99 -7.37
N LEU A 54 1.90 1.01 -6.53
CA LEU A 54 2.79 -0.05 -6.07
C LEU A 54 2.07 -1.39 -6.10
N ARG A 55 2.79 -2.43 -6.47
CA ARG A 55 2.41 -3.81 -6.16
C ARG A 55 3.06 -4.18 -4.83
N VAL A 56 2.26 -4.64 -3.87
CA VAL A 56 2.73 -4.95 -2.52
C VAL A 56 2.35 -6.38 -2.17
N ALA A 57 3.35 -7.17 -1.78
CA ALA A 57 3.18 -8.56 -1.40
C ALA A 57 3.47 -8.72 0.10
N PHE A 58 2.47 -9.17 0.84
CA PHE A 58 2.54 -9.43 2.27
C PHE A 58 2.68 -10.91 2.53
N GLU A 59 3.68 -11.32 3.29
CA GLU A 59 3.75 -12.67 3.83
C GLU A 59 2.70 -12.87 4.94
N PRO A 60 2.31 -14.12 5.29
CA PRO A 60 1.32 -14.35 6.33
C PRO A 60 1.63 -13.57 7.62
N GLY A 61 0.64 -12.89 8.17
CA GLY A 61 0.77 -12.07 9.37
C GLY A 61 1.37 -10.68 9.16
N ALA A 62 1.94 -10.40 8.00
CA ALA A 62 2.54 -9.10 7.70
C ALA A 62 1.48 -8.03 7.44
N ARG A 63 1.76 -6.79 7.86
CA ARG A 63 0.82 -5.67 7.77
C ARG A 63 1.53 -4.33 7.77
N THR A 64 0.83 -3.30 7.31
CA THR A 64 1.26 -1.91 7.45
C THR A 64 1.10 -1.42 8.88
N ALA A 65 1.78 -0.33 9.23
CA ALA A 65 1.39 0.52 10.36
C ALA A 65 0.05 1.22 10.06
N TRP A 66 -0.53 1.85 11.08
CA TRP A 66 -1.62 2.79 10.89
C TRP A 66 -1.14 3.95 10.04
N HIS A 67 -1.96 4.39 9.10
CA HIS A 67 -1.62 5.52 8.23
C HIS A 67 -2.85 6.15 7.58
N THR A 68 -2.64 7.31 6.98
CA THR A 68 -3.64 8.05 6.21
C THR A 68 -3.06 8.44 4.85
N HIS A 69 -3.93 8.78 3.91
CA HIS A 69 -3.56 9.34 2.61
C HIS A 69 -4.28 10.67 2.39
N PRO A 70 -3.60 11.72 1.94
CA PRO A 70 -4.20 13.04 1.78
C PRO A 70 -5.33 13.08 0.74
N LEU A 71 -5.25 12.24 -0.28
CA LEU A 71 -6.26 12.16 -1.36
C LEU A 71 -6.91 10.76 -1.44
N GLY A 72 -6.81 9.97 -0.38
CA GLY A 72 -7.34 8.61 -0.34
C GLY A 72 -6.46 7.58 -1.03
N GLN A 73 -6.90 6.34 -0.98
CA GLN A 73 -6.21 5.21 -1.59
C GLN A 73 -7.20 4.20 -2.13
N THR A 74 -6.89 3.65 -3.28
CA THR A 74 -7.57 2.46 -3.81
C THR A 74 -6.63 1.26 -3.69
N LEU A 75 -7.14 0.16 -3.16
CA LEU A 75 -6.47 -1.13 -3.21
C LEU A 75 -7.23 -2.05 -4.15
N TYR A 76 -6.52 -2.74 -5.02
CA TYR A 76 -7.06 -3.83 -5.81
C TYR A 76 -6.33 -5.13 -5.44
N ILE A 77 -7.07 -6.11 -4.94
CA ILE A 77 -6.49 -7.35 -4.43
C ILE A 77 -6.24 -8.31 -5.59
N LEU A 78 -4.98 -8.68 -5.80
CA LEU A 78 -4.58 -9.57 -6.89
C LEU A 78 -4.67 -11.04 -6.51
N SER A 79 -4.27 -11.38 -5.29
CA SER A 79 -4.22 -12.78 -4.85
C SER A 79 -4.20 -12.90 -3.33
N GLY A 80 -4.55 -14.07 -2.84
CA GLY A 80 -4.47 -14.41 -1.44
C GLY A 80 -5.63 -13.93 -0.60
N ILE A 81 -5.41 -13.86 0.71
CA ILE A 81 -6.38 -13.45 1.71
C ILE A 81 -5.76 -12.38 2.57
N GLY A 82 -6.36 -11.20 2.57
CA GLY A 82 -5.91 -10.05 3.34
C GLY A 82 -6.90 -9.59 4.39
N LEU A 83 -6.44 -8.63 5.18
CA LEU A 83 -7.22 -7.94 6.19
C LEU A 83 -7.12 -6.43 5.97
N MET A 84 -8.19 -5.75 6.28
CA MET A 84 -8.32 -4.29 6.28
C MET A 84 -8.83 -3.83 7.64
N GLY A 85 -8.11 -2.95 8.32
CA GLY A 85 -8.46 -2.49 9.65
C GLY A 85 -8.79 -1.01 9.73
N LEU A 86 -9.83 -0.69 10.49
CA LEU A 86 -10.22 0.65 10.92
C LEU A 86 -10.13 0.76 12.43
N ARG A 87 -10.02 1.97 12.96
CA ARG A 87 -9.93 2.20 14.41
C ARG A 87 -11.13 1.61 15.15
N ASN A 88 -10.83 0.88 16.24
CA ASN A 88 -11.82 0.31 17.15
C ASN A 88 -12.84 -0.65 16.48
N LYS A 89 -12.44 -1.28 15.37
CA LYS A 89 -13.26 -2.27 14.67
C LYS A 89 -12.45 -3.53 14.41
N ALA A 90 -13.14 -4.65 14.36
CA ALA A 90 -12.54 -5.90 13.91
C ALA A 90 -12.10 -5.76 12.44
N PRO A 91 -10.92 -6.29 12.06
CA PRO A 91 -10.48 -6.29 10.68
C PRO A 91 -11.47 -7.02 9.78
N GLN A 92 -11.66 -6.47 8.59
CA GLN A 92 -12.46 -7.09 7.54
C GLN A 92 -11.58 -7.89 6.60
N THR A 93 -12.04 -9.07 6.20
CA THR A 93 -11.36 -9.90 5.21
C THR A 93 -11.53 -9.29 3.82
N ILE A 94 -10.44 -9.25 3.07
CA ILE A 94 -10.41 -8.85 1.66
C ILE A 94 -9.81 -9.98 0.83
N ASN A 95 -10.41 -10.25 -0.33
CA ASN A 95 -10.06 -11.38 -1.19
C ASN A 95 -9.68 -10.93 -2.60
N ALA A 96 -9.03 -11.81 -3.34
CA ALA A 96 -8.68 -11.57 -4.74
C ALA A 96 -9.88 -11.08 -5.55
N GLY A 97 -9.71 -9.99 -6.29
CA GLY A 97 -10.76 -9.33 -7.07
C GLY A 97 -11.51 -8.23 -6.32
N ASP A 98 -11.36 -8.12 -5.00
CA ASP A 98 -11.96 -7.03 -4.23
C ASP A 98 -11.26 -5.70 -4.52
N THR A 99 -12.05 -4.63 -4.52
CA THR A 99 -11.56 -3.25 -4.51
C THR A 99 -11.91 -2.60 -3.18
N VAL A 100 -10.92 -1.96 -2.56
CA VAL A 100 -11.12 -1.18 -1.33
C VAL A 100 -10.88 0.29 -1.65
N TRP A 101 -11.84 1.14 -1.30
CA TRP A 101 -11.67 2.58 -1.33
C TRP A 101 -11.51 3.10 0.09
N ILE A 102 -10.40 3.82 0.31
CA ILE A 102 -10.08 4.45 1.58
C ILE A 102 -10.14 5.96 1.37
N PRO A 103 -11.10 6.65 2.01
CA PRO A 103 -11.25 8.10 1.84
C PRO A 103 -10.04 8.89 2.35
N PRO A 104 -9.85 10.13 1.88
CA PRO A 104 -8.83 11.00 2.43
C PRO A 104 -8.91 11.13 3.95
N GLY A 105 -7.77 11.01 4.63
CA GLY A 105 -7.66 11.17 6.08
C GLY A 105 -8.15 10.01 6.94
N GLU A 106 -8.69 8.94 6.35
CA GLU A 106 -9.13 7.76 7.11
C GLU A 106 -7.92 6.99 7.66
N GLU A 107 -7.84 6.87 8.98
CA GLU A 107 -6.82 6.04 9.63
C GLU A 107 -7.12 4.57 9.44
N HIS A 108 -6.20 3.86 8.82
CA HIS A 108 -6.39 2.46 8.45
C HIS A 108 -5.06 1.71 8.42
N TRP A 109 -5.17 0.40 8.31
CA TRP A 109 -4.07 -0.49 7.98
C TRP A 109 -4.57 -1.62 7.07
N HIS A 110 -3.67 -2.25 6.36
CA HIS A 110 -3.95 -3.45 5.57
C HIS A 110 -2.75 -4.41 5.60
N GLY A 111 -3.03 -5.68 5.35
CA GLY A 111 -2.02 -6.72 5.36
C GLY A 111 -2.58 -8.07 5.00
N ALA A 112 -1.76 -9.11 5.15
CA ALA A 112 -2.15 -10.48 4.93
C ALA A 112 -2.92 -11.04 6.13
N SER A 113 -3.70 -12.09 5.91
CA SER A 113 -4.25 -12.90 6.99
C SER A 113 -3.11 -13.60 7.77
N ALA A 114 -3.43 -14.15 8.93
CA ALA A 114 -2.42 -14.80 9.77
C ALA A 114 -1.77 -16.03 9.11
N THR A 115 -2.48 -16.67 8.18
CA THR A 115 -2.07 -17.95 7.59
C THR A 115 -1.86 -17.92 6.07
N ASN A 116 -2.30 -16.87 5.40
CA ASN A 116 -2.21 -16.74 3.95
C ASN A 116 -1.52 -15.44 3.56
N SER A 117 -0.69 -15.49 2.54
CA SER A 117 -0.14 -14.29 1.90
C SER A 117 -1.22 -13.51 1.16
N MET A 118 -0.95 -12.24 0.89
CA MET A 118 -1.83 -11.39 0.11
C MET A 118 -1.01 -10.44 -0.75
N ILE A 119 -1.46 -10.22 -1.98
CA ILE A 119 -0.85 -9.27 -2.91
C ILE A 119 -1.93 -8.29 -3.36
N HIS A 120 -1.62 -7.00 -3.30
CA HIS A 120 -2.49 -5.97 -3.86
C HIS A 120 -1.72 -4.95 -4.70
N ILE A 121 -2.44 -4.22 -5.51
CA ILE A 121 -1.98 -2.96 -6.09
C ILE A 121 -2.54 -1.84 -5.23
N ALA A 122 -1.65 -0.95 -4.78
CA ALA A 122 -2.02 0.28 -4.09
C ALA A 122 -1.92 1.46 -5.05
N ILE A 123 -2.99 2.23 -5.16
CA ILE A 123 -3.10 3.39 -6.03
C ILE A 123 -3.49 4.60 -5.19
N GLN A 124 -2.66 5.62 -5.18
CA GLN A 124 -2.92 6.88 -4.46
C GLN A 124 -2.41 8.06 -5.27
N GLU A 125 -2.83 9.24 -4.89
CA GLU A 125 -2.36 10.48 -5.48
C GLU A 125 -1.50 11.26 -4.49
N GLY A 126 -0.44 11.88 -4.99
CA GLY A 126 0.41 12.76 -4.19
C GLY A 126 -0.20 14.16 -4.04
N LEU A 127 -0.03 14.77 -2.87
CA LEU A 127 -0.39 16.15 -2.60
C LEU A 127 0.77 16.84 -1.87
N ASN A 128 1.26 17.94 -2.44
CA ASN A 128 2.39 18.68 -1.86
C ASN A 128 3.62 17.80 -1.54
N GLY A 129 3.91 16.83 -2.42
CA GLY A 129 5.03 15.91 -2.27
C GLY A 129 4.80 14.73 -1.33
N SER A 130 3.64 14.61 -0.70
CA SER A 130 3.29 13.54 0.22
C SER A 130 2.17 12.66 -0.33
N VAL A 131 2.23 11.36 -0.05
CA VAL A 131 1.19 10.38 -0.38
C VAL A 131 0.61 9.69 0.85
N ALA A 132 1.28 9.77 1.99
CA ALA A 132 0.85 9.12 3.22
C ALA A 132 1.39 9.85 4.45
N GLU A 133 0.65 9.76 5.54
CA GLU A 133 1.09 10.09 6.89
C GLU A 133 1.12 8.80 7.71
N TRP A 134 2.31 8.43 8.19
CA TRP A 134 2.52 7.21 8.96
C TRP A 134 2.32 7.47 10.46
N LEU A 135 1.59 6.56 11.09
CA LEU A 135 1.30 6.58 12.51
C LEU A 135 1.96 5.36 13.19
N GLU A 136 1.45 4.95 14.36
CA GLU A 136 2.01 3.83 15.11
C GLU A 136 1.75 2.48 14.44
N LYS A 137 2.53 1.49 14.81
CA LYS A 137 2.33 0.12 14.35
C LYS A 137 1.04 -0.47 14.88
N VAL A 138 0.46 -1.38 14.12
CA VAL A 138 -0.71 -2.16 14.53
C VAL A 138 -0.28 -3.21 15.55
N SER A 139 -0.87 -3.19 16.75
CA SER A 139 -0.60 -4.17 17.78
C SER A 139 -1.15 -5.55 17.41
N ASN A 140 -0.66 -6.60 18.06
CA ASN A 140 -1.20 -7.94 17.87
C ASN A 140 -2.67 -8.03 18.28
N GLU A 141 -3.07 -7.30 19.32
CA GLU A 141 -4.46 -7.22 19.76
C GLU A 141 -5.36 -6.58 18.70
N GLN A 142 -4.91 -5.47 18.10
CA GLN A 142 -5.65 -4.80 17.03
C GLN A 142 -5.76 -5.68 15.79
N TYR A 143 -4.66 -6.35 15.42
CA TYR A 143 -4.62 -7.25 14.27
C TYR A 143 -5.57 -8.44 14.41
N SER A 144 -5.72 -8.99 15.61
CA SER A 144 -6.54 -10.16 15.89
C SER A 144 -7.88 -9.85 16.54
N LEU A 145 -8.28 -8.56 16.59
CA LEU A 145 -9.56 -8.14 17.18
C LEU A 145 -10.72 -8.82 16.43
N LYS A 146 -11.62 -9.44 17.20
CA LYS A 146 -12.81 -10.11 16.65
C LYS A 146 -14.04 -9.24 16.82
N SER A 147 -15.00 -9.40 15.91
CA SER A 147 -16.35 -8.86 16.07
C SER A 147 -17.03 -9.54 17.26
N ASP A 148 -17.79 -8.79 18.02
CA ASP A 148 -18.65 -9.31 19.09
C ASP A 148 -19.75 -10.20 18.53
#